data_350cc649b9a026e4b57a5b13596d4380
#
_entry.id   350cc649b9a026e4b57a5b13596d4380
#
_cell.length_a   1.000
_cell.length_b   1.000
_cell.length_c   1.000
_cell.angle_alpha   90.00
_cell.angle_beta   90.00
_cell.angle_gamma   90.00
#
_symmetry.space_group_name_H-M   'P 1'
#
loop_
_entity.id
_entity.type
_entity.pdbx_description
1 polymer ?
#
loop_
_entity_poly.entity_id
_entity_poly.type
_entity_poly.pdbx_seq_one_letter_code
_entity_poly.pdbx_strand_id
1 'polypeptide(L)'
;MKGPKTLYVSDLDGTLLRHDQTVSPFTAETINTLTARGMLFSYATARSLVTAKTVTKGLNTHFPLIIYNGAFVRDNVTEEILLANYFDASVYAVLDELFKANIYPIVYANVDGREHFSFIYEKCTPGLKDFADTRVNDPRT
;
A
#
# COMPACT_ATOMS: atom_id res chain seq x y z
N MET A 1 -23.23 3.41 -28.98
CA MET A 1 -22.18 2.47 -28.48
C MET A 1 -21.39 3.23 -27.40
N LYS A 2 -21.30 2.69 -26.18
CA LYS A 2 -20.40 3.28 -25.17
C LYS A 2 -18.97 2.93 -25.60
N GLY A 3 -18.15 3.93 -25.89
CA GLY A 3 -16.73 3.73 -26.22
C GLY A 3 -15.96 3.05 -25.06
N PRO A 4 -14.73 2.57 -25.31
CA PRO A 4 -13.91 1.96 -24.27
C PRO A 4 -13.72 2.93 -23.10
N LYS A 5 -13.95 2.45 -21.89
CA LYS A 5 -13.70 3.25 -20.68
C LYS A 5 -12.23 3.15 -20.31
N THR A 6 -11.60 4.29 -20.08
CA THR A 6 -10.21 4.36 -19.62
C THR A 6 -10.20 4.41 -18.08
N LEU A 7 -9.45 3.52 -17.46
CA LEU A 7 -9.10 3.59 -16.05
C LEU A 7 -7.78 4.35 -15.92
N TYR A 8 -7.78 5.43 -15.17
CA TYR A 8 -6.57 6.17 -14.81
C TYR A 8 -6.05 5.64 -13.48
N VAL A 9 -4.78 5.22 -13.47
CA VAL A 9 -4.12 4.71 -12.26
C VAL A 9 -2.88 5.56 -12.01
N SER A 10 -2.81 6.19 -10.84
CA SER A 10 -1.66 7.01 -10.44
C SER A 10 -0.81 6.27 -9.41
N ASP A 11 0.50 6.48 -9.44
CA ASP A 11 1.33 6.25 -8.27
C ASP A 11 1.08 7.34 -7.22
N LEU A 12 1.45 7.08 -5.97
CA LEU A 12 1.26 8.00 -4.85
C LEU A 12 2.53 8.80 -4.56
N ASP A 13 3.59 8.15 -4.11
CA ASP A 13 4.77 8.81 -3.58
C ASP A 13 5.62 9.41 -4.70
N GLY A 14 5.84 10.72 -4.65
CA GLY A 14 6.54 11.43 -5.71
C GLY A 14 5.72 11.70 -6.99
N THR A 15 4.45 11.29 -7.02
CA THR A 15 3.54 11.49 -8.17
C THR A 15 2.28 12.25 -7.75
N LEU A 16 1.34 11.60 -7.06
CA LEU A 16 0.08 12.21 -6.64
C LEU A 16 0.23 12.99 -5.33
N LEU A 17 1.09 12.50 -4.44
CA LEU A 17 1.35 13.10 -3.14
C LEU A 17 2.37 14.24 -3.24
N ARG A 18 2.16 15.27 -2.44
CA ARG A 18 3.10 16.36 -2.20
C ARG A 18 4.23 15.89 -1.27
N HIS A 19 5.23 16.75 -1.05
CA HIS A 19 6.34 16.48 -0.13
C HIS A 19 5.89 16.24 1.31
N ASP A 20 4.76 16.79 1.72
CA ASP A 20 4.13 16.59 3.02
C ASP A 20 3.31 15.29 3.12
N GLN A 21 3.42 14.42 2.11
CA GLN A 21 2.70 13.15 1.98
C GLN A 21 1.17 13.30 1.98
N THR A 22 0.67 14.40 1.50
CA THR A 22 -0.78 14.63 1.35
C THR A 22 -1.16 14.88 -0.11
N VAL A 23 -2.41 14.57 -0.47
CA VAL A 23 -2.99 15.04 -1.73
C VAL A 23 -3.38 16.49 -1.57
N SER A 24 -3.03 17.35 -2.55
CA SER A 24 -3.41 18.77 -2.48
C SER A 24 -4.93 18.92 -2.54
N PRO A 25 -5.53 19.94 -1.89
CA PRO A 25 -6.96 20.23 -2.00
C PRO A 25 -7.42 20.38 -3.46
N PHE A 26 -6.63 21.06 -4.28
CA PHE A 26 -6.90 21.23 -5.71
C PHE A 26 -6.95 19.88 -6.45
N THR A 27 -5.96 19.01 -6.20
CA THR A 27 -5.90 17.67 -6.83
C THR A 27 -7.08 16.81 -6.38
N ALA A 28 -7.40 16.81 -5.08
CA ALA A 28 -8.52 16.05 -4.54
C ALA A 28 -9.86 16.51 -5.13
N GLU A 29 -10.11 17.82 -5.16
CA GLU A 29 -11.33 18.41 -5.74
C GLU A 29 -11.46 18.09 -7.24
N THR A 30 -10.35 18.20 -7.98
CA THR A 30 -10.31 17.92 -9.43
C THR A 30 -10.65 16.45 -9.69
N ILE A 31 -9.98 15.53 -9.03
CA ILE A 31 -10.22 14.08 -9.20
C ILE A 31 -11.66 13.74 -8.79
N ASN A 32 -12.12 14.23 -7.64
CA ASN A 32 -13.47 13.97 -7.16
C ASN A 32 -14.54 14.50 -8.13
N THR A 33 -14.32 15.67 -8.71
CA THR A 33 -15.22 16.24 -9.72
C THR A 33 -15.27 15.40 -10.98
N LEU A 34 -14.11 14.94 -11.45
CA LEU A 34 -14.01 14.11 -12.66
C LEU A 34 -14.59 12.70 -12.43
N THR A 35 -14.34 12.11 -11.28
CA THR A 35 -14.91 10.80 -10.92
C THR A 35 -16.42 10.86 -10.78
N ALA A 36 -16.97 11.94 -10.22
CA ALA A 36 -18.41 12.19 -10.17
C ALA A 36 -19.04 12.32 -11.58
N ARG A 37 -18.26 12.72 -12.59
CA ARG A 37 -18.66 12.76 -14.01
C ARG A 37 -18.40 11.45 -14.77
N GLY A 38 -17.93 10.40 -14.08
CA GLY A 38 -17.74 9.06 -14.63
C GLY A 38 -16.33 8.71 -15.07
N MET A 39 -15.31 9.51 -14.72
CA MET A 39 -13.91 9.12 -14.85
C MET A 39 -13.62 7.95 -13.91
N LEU A 40 -12.95 6.93 -14.43
CA LEU A 40 -12.50 5.80 -13.62
C LEU A 40 -11.09 6.12 -13.10
N PHE A 41 -10.94 6.19 -11.78
CA PHE A 41 -9.67 6.53 -11.16
C PHE A 41 -9.33 5.59 -10.02
N SER A 42 -8.07 5.19 -9.95
CA SER A 42 -7.48 4.40 -8.88
C SER A 42 -6.02 4.82 -8.65
N TYR A 43 -5.35 4.16 -7.72
CA TYR A 43 -3.91 4.31 -7.52
C TYR A 43 -3.23 2.98 -7.26
N ALA A 44 -1.93 2.94 -7.60
CA ALA A 44 -1.03 1.83 -7.34
C ALA A 44 0.15 2.33 -6.48
N THR A 45 0.48 1.64 -5.40
CA THR A 45 1.48 2.11 -4.44
C THR A 45 2.21 0.96 -3.74
N ALA A 46 3.42 1.24 -3.24
CA ALA A 46 4.13 0.36 -2.33
C ALA A 46 3.50 0.30 -0.92
N ARG A 47 2.65 1.26 -0.59
CA ARG A 47 2.03 1.38 0.74
C ARG A 47 1.05 0.24 1.02
N SER A 48 0.81 -0.02 2.31
CA SER A 48 -0.33 -0.82 2.77
C SER A 48 -1.65 -0.08 2.56
N LEU A 49 -2.77 -0.78 2.67
CA LEU A 49 -4.09 -0.16 2.59
C LEU A 49 -4.26 0.95 3.65
N VAL A 50 -3.88 0.67 4.90
CA VAL A 50 -4.02 1.61 6.02
C VAL A 50 -3.26 2.91 5.75
N THR A 51 -1.98 2.81 5.37
CA THR A 51 -1.16 3.99 5.11
C THR A 51 -1.54 4.70 3.83
N ALA A 52 -1.98 3.98 2.80
CA ALA A 52 -2.48 4.58 1.56
C ALA A 52 -3.75 5.40 1.82
N LYS A 53 -4.74 4.85 2.53
CA LYS A 53 -5.97 5.58 2.90
C LYS A 53 -5.70 6.83 3.74
N THR A 54 -4.71 6.76 4.63
CA THR A 54 -4.32 7.91 5.45
C THR A 54 -3.83 9.07 4.59
N VAL A 55 -2.92 8.82 3.65
CA VAL A 55 -2.31 9.89 2.83
C VAL A 55 -3.22 10.35 1.68
N THR A 56 -4.20 9.55 1.27
CA THR A 56 -5.19 9.88 0.24
C THR A 56 -6.52 10.38 0.82
N LYS A 57 -6.53 10.77 2.10
CA LYS A 57 -7.73 11.32 2.74
C LYS A 57 -8.28 12.49 1.92
N GLY A 58 -9.56 12.43 1.59
CA GLY A 58 -10.24 13.40 0.75
C GLY A 58 -10.42 12.99 -0.72
N LEU A 59 -9.80 11.89 -1.17
CA LEU A 59 -10.13 11.30 -2.45
C LEU A 59 -11.35 10.37 -2.35
N ASN A 60 -12.34 10.62 -3.19
CA ASN A 60 -13.57 9.82 -3.31
C ASN A 60 -13.44 8.85 -4.49
N THR A 61 -12.46 7.94 -4.45
CA THR A 61 -12.37 6.87 -5.43
C THR A 61 -13.09 5.62 -4.93
N HIS A 62 -13.82 4.95 -5.83
CA HIS A 62 -14.56 3.71 -5.54
C HIS A 62 -13.97 2.49 -6.26
N PHE A 63 -12.88 2.71 -7.02
CA PHE A 63 -12.20 1.62 -7.73
C PHE A 63 -11.26 0.87 -6.80
N PRO A 64 -11.03 -0.41 -7.08
CA PRO A 64 -10.07 -1.22 -6.35
C PRO A 64 -8.68 -0.57 -6.33
N LEU A 65 -7.98 -0.73 -5.23
CA LEU A 65 -6.66 -0.16 -4.98
C LEU A 65 -5.60 -1.22 -5.18
N ILE A 66 -4.49 -0.84 -5.80
CA ILE A 66 -3.32 -1.69 -5.99
C ILE A 66 -2.30 -1.29 -4.93
N ILE A 67 -2.02 -2.19 -3.99
CA ILE A 67 -1.18 -1.92 -2.82
C ILE A 67 -0.03 -2.93 -2.72
N TYR A 68 0.97 -2.64 -1.88
CA TYR A 68 2.17 -3.47 -1.71
C TYR A 68 2.84 -3.80 -3.06
N ASN A 69 3.05 -2.79 -3.92
CA ASN A 69 3.63 -2.95 -5.27
C ASN A 69 2.88 -3.98 -6.15
N GLY A 70 1.58 -4.11 -5.99
CA GLY A 70 0.77 -5.06 -6.77
C GLY A 70 0.62 -6.45 -6.15
N ALA A 71 1.17 -6.68 -4.96
CA ALA A 71 0.95 -7.93 -4.25
C ALA A 71 -0.54 -8.13 -3.90
N PHE A 72 -1.26 -7.04 -3.68
CA PHE A 72 -2.70 -7.09 -3.41
C PHE A 72 -3.47 -6.08 -4.26
N VAL A 73 -4.67 -6.50 -4.70
CA VAL A 73 -5.74 -5.62 -5.15
C VAL A 73 -6.87 -5.71 -4.12
N ARG A 74 -7.26 -4.59 -3.55
CA ARG A 74 -8.29 -4.50 -2.51
C ARG A 74 -9.44 -3.64 -2.97
N ASP A 75 -10.67 -4.07 -2.67
CA ASP A 75 -11.82 -3.19 -2.81
C ASP A 75 -11.65 -1.98 -1.88
N ASN A 76 -11.88 -0.77 -2.41
CA ASN A 76 -11.66 0.45 -1.63
C ASN A 76 -12.78 0.74 -0.62
N VAL A 77 -13.94 0.13 -0.79
CA VAL A 77 -15.12 0.34 0.05
C VAL A 77 -15.25 -0.76 1.10
N THR A 78 -15.26 -2.02 0.65
CA THR A 78 -15.43 -3.19 1.54
C THR A 78 -14.12 -3.66 2.16
N GLU A 79 -12.98 -3.22 1.61
CA GLU A 79 -11.64 -3.66 1.97
C GLU A 79 -11.36 -5.15 1.73
N GLU A 80 -12.23 -5.83 0.98
CA GLU A 80 -12.01 -7.21 0.59
C GLU A 80 -10.79 -7.37 -0.31
N ILE A 81 -10.10 -8.48 -0.16
CA ILE A 81 -8.98 -8.86 -1.03
C ILE A 81 -9.58 -9.41 -2.33
N LEU A 82 -9.44 -8.68 -3.43
CA LEU A 82 -9.91 -9.10 -4.76
C LEU A 82 -8.86 -9.94 -5.48
N LEU A 83 -7.57 -9.68 -5.21
CA LEU A 83 -6.43 -10.43 -5.72
C LEU A 83 -5.31 -10.38 -4.69
N ALA A 84 -4.68 -11.54 -4.47
CA ALA A 84 -3.49 -11.67 -3.64
C ALA A 84 -2.43 -12.53 -4.31
N ASN A 85 -1.21 -12.03 -4.37
CA ASN A 85 -0.03 -12.75 -4.80
C ASN A 85 0.85 -13.02 -3.58
N TYR A 86 0.60 -14.13 -2.90
CA TYR A 86 1.44 -14.57 -1.80
C TYR A 86 2.68 -15.30 -2.32
N PHE A 87 3.76 -15.22 -1.57
CA PHE A 87 4.87 -16.15 -1.75
C PHE A 87 4.42 -17.57 -1.41
N ASP A 88 4.94 -18.54 -2.13
CA ASP A 88 4.82 -19.94 -1.76
C ASP A 88 5.87 -20.32 -0.70
N ALA A 89 5.92 -21.60 -0.32
CA ALA A 89 6.84 -22.08 0.71
C ALA A 89 8.34 -21.90 0.37
N SER A 90 8.69 -21.61 -0.88
CA SER A 90 10.09 -21.36 -1.26
C SER A 90 10.66 -20.09 -0.63
N VAL A 91 9.81 -19.16 -0.18
CA VAL A 91 10.24 -17.95 0.53
C VAL A 91 11.04 -18.25 1.81
N TYR A 92 10.76 -19.37 2.48
CA TYR A 92 11.50 -19.76 3.69
C TYR A 92 12.98 -20.02 3.39
N ALA A 93 13.30 -20.64 2.27
CA ALA A 93 14.69 -20.83 1.85
C ALA A 93 15.39 -19.50 1.57
N VAL A 94 14.68 -18.52 0.98
CA VAL A 94 15.20 -17.17 0.76
C VAL A 94 15.46 -16.47 2.10
N LEU A 95 14.55 -16.58 3.06
CA LEU A 95 14.74 -16.00 4.40
C LEU A 95 15.94 -16.63 5.12
N ASP A 96 16.14 -17.94 5.02
CA ASP A 96 17.29 -18.63 5.60
C ASP A 96 18.61 -18.11 5.00
N GLU A 97 18.68 -17.92 3.69
CA GLU A 97 19.88 -17.37 3.04
C GLU A 97 20.12 -15.90 3.45
N LEU A 98 19.08 -15.09 3.57
CA LEU A 98 19.21 -13.73 4.07
C LEU A 98 19.74 -13.70 5.50
N PHE A 99 19.23 -14.56 6.39
CA PHE A 99 19.68 -14.65 7.78
C PHE A 99 21.13 -15.13 7.89
N LYS A 100 21.55 -16.10 7.07
CA LYS A 100 22.97 -16.52 6.96
C LYS A 100 23.88 -15.38 6.52
N ALA A 101 23.38 -14.51 5.65
CA ALA A 101 24.09 -13.29 5.21
C ALA A 101 24.00 -12.12 6.20
N ASN A 102 23.41 -12.30 7.39
CA ASN A 102 23.11 -11.24 8.37
C ASN A 102 22.22 -10.12 7.82
N ILE A 103 21.34 -10.44 6.88
CA ILE A 103 20.31 -9.52 6.34
C ILE A 103 18.98 -9.87 7.01
N TYR A 104 18.37 -8.91 7.68
CA TYR A 104 17.14 -9.08 8.45
C TYR A 104 16.04 -8.21 7.85
N PRO A 105 15.18 -8.78 6.99
CA PRO A 105 14.12 -8.03 6.31
C PRO A 105 12.95 -7.72 7.25
N ILE A 106 12.14 -6.72 6.86
CA ILE A 106 10.77 -6.63 7.33
C ILE A 106 9.94 -7.64 6.53
N VAL A 107 9.22 -8.49 7.23
CA VAL A 107 8.31 -9.47 6.62
C VAL A 107 6.88 -9.01 6.81
N TYR A 108 6.16 -8.79 5.72
CA TYR A 108 4.73 -8.55 5.74
C TYR A 108 3.98 -9.86 5.56
N ALA A 109 3.00 -10.11 6.42
CA ALA A 109 2.18 -11.31 6.41
C ALA A 109 0.70 -10.95 6.52
N ASN A 110 -0.16 -11.82 6.00
CA ASN A 110 -1.59 -11.80 6.27
C ASN A 110 -1.91 -13.05 7.10
N VAL A 111 -2.33 -12.84 8.35
CA VAL A 111 -2.70 -13.91 9.28
C VAL A 111 -4.16 -13.73 9.62
N ASP A 112 -4.99 -14.70 9.29
CA ASP A 112 -6.44 -14.70 9.52
C ASP A 112 -7.15 -13.42 9.00
N GLY A 113 -6.74 -12.96 7.81
CA GLY A 113 -7.28 -11.76 7.17
C GLY A 113 -6.74 -10.44 7.71
N ARG A 114 -5.83 -10.47 8.68
CA ARG A 114 -5.19 -9.28 9.25
C ARG A 114 -3.78 -9.12 8.72
N GLU A 115 -3.44 -7.89 8.37
CA GLU A 115 -2.08 -7.52 7.98
C GLU A 115 -1.19 -7.43 9.22
N HIS A 116 -0.03 -8.08 9.14
CA HIS A 116 1.04 -7.98 10.13
C HIS A 116 2.33 -7.61 9.43
N PHE A 117 3.25 -6.97 10.14
CA PHE A 117 4.64 -6.92 9.76
C PHE A 117 5.53 -7.25 10.96
N SER A 118 6.59 -7.98 10.69
CA SER A 118 7.51 -8.48 11.71
C SER A 118 8.94 -8.16 11.33
N PHE A 119 9.76 -7.86 12.32
CA PHE A 119 11.19 -7.60 12.19
C PHE A 119 11.91 -7.94 13.50
N ILE A 120 13.23 -8.13 13.42
CA ILE A 120 14.06 -8.38 14.61
C ILE A 120 14.67 -7.04 15.01
N TYR A 121 14.13 -6.40 16.04
CA TYR A 121 14.52 -5.03 16.44
C TYR A 121 16.01 -4.89 16.74
N GLU A 122 16.62 -5.87 17.42
CA GLU A 122 18.06 -5.89 17.77
C GLU A 122 18.97 -5.97 16.54
N LYS A 123 18.43 -6.40 15.42
CA LYS A 123 19.14 -6.55 14.14
C LYS A 123 18.83 -5.42 13.15
N CYS A 124 18.00 -4.46 13.55
CA CYS A 124 17.64 -3.33 12.69
C CYS A 124 18.83 -2.42 12.42
N THR A 125 18.97 -2.02 11.16
CA THR A 125 19.81 -0.87 10.78
C THR A 125 19.23 0.43 11.37
N PRO A 126 20.00 1.53 11.46
CA PRO A 126 19.46 2.81 11.94
C PRO A 126 18.18 3.23 11.22
N GLY A 127 18.15 3.18 9.88
CA GLY A 127 16.96 3.55 9.12
C GLY A 127 15.77 2.61 9.35
N LEU A 128 16.00 1.32 9.64
CA LEU A 128 14.94 0.39 10.00
C LEU A 128 14.42 0.64 11.42
N LYS A 129 15.27 1.09 12.35
CA LYS A 129 14.85 1.51 13.69
C LYS A 129 13.96 2.74 13.61
N ASP A 130 14.36 3.76 12.85
CA ASP A 130 13.53 4.94 12.62
C ASP A 130 12.16 4.57 12.04
N PHE A 131 12.14 3.63 11.08
CA PHE A 131 10.89 3.09 10.54
C PHE A 131 10.04 2.39 11.61
N ALA A 132 10.65 1.56 12.46
CA ALA A 132 9.97 0.82 13.53
C ALA A 132 9.43 1.78 14.60
N ASP A 133 10.24 2.74 15.05
CA ASP A 133 9.92 3.69 16.11
C ASP A 133 8.74 4.60 15.74
N THR A 134 8.58 4.93 14.45
CA THR A 134 7.39 5.65 13.97
C THR A 134 6.11 4.81 13.97
N ARG A 135 6.20 3.51 14.27
CA ARG A 135 5.10 2.52 14.18
C ARG A 135 4.83 1.75 15.47
N VAL A 136 5.33 2.23 16.61
CA VAL A 136 5.16 1.57 17.93
C VAL A 136 3.70 1.26 18.27
N ASN A 137 2.76 2.06 17.77
CA ASN A 137 1.32 1.86 17.98
C ASN A 137 0.60 1.39 16.70
N ASP A 138 1.31 0.87 15.72
CA ASP A 138 0.69 0.33 14.52
C ASP A 138 0.01 -1.01 14.86
N PRO A 139 -1.30 -1.16 14.59
CA PRO A 139 -2.03 -2.38 14.96
C PRO A 139 -1.58 -3.63 14.20
N ARG A 140 -0.63 -3.50 13.26
CA ARG A 140 -0.06 -4.60 12.46
C ARG A 140 1.25 -5.14 13.04
N THR A 141 1.80 -4.51 14.07
CA THR A 141 3.05 -4.94 14.74
C THR A 141 2.78 -6.05 15.73
#